data_934f4e5c4decf149c47b05b7eba08d3b
#
_entry.id   934f4e5c4decf149c47b05b7eba08d3b
#
_cell.length_a   1.000
_cell.length_b   1.000
_cell.length_c   1.000
_cell.angle_alpha   90.00
_cell.angle_beta   90.00
_cell.angle_gamma   90.00
#
_symmetry.space_group_name_H-M   'P 1'
#
loop_
_entity.id
_entity.type
_entity.pdbx_description
1 polymer ?
#
loop_
_entity_poly.entity_id
_entity_poly.type
_entity_poly.pdbx_seq_one_letter_code
_entity_poly.pdbx_strand_id
1 'polypeptide(L)'
;LEEFYQVRVAGTGIYADEIGKTVTHANFFHHILVSGESGSITDSMADLNCKGCEKRTTCRELANVAYPIFKEGAVVGIISIIAFSEGERKNLLENRGQMEEFLKYMSVLLESKLYTDEVKERLEQQLQVVHDAEKGWSFVGDSPKMKEAIRIGKKVAKSNSTVFLRGESGTGKEIMAKMI
;
A
#
# COMPACT_ATOMS: atom_id res chain seq x y z
N LEU A 1 18.25 -9.01 8.65
CA LEU A 1 17.66 -8.90 7.31
C LEU A 1 16.18 -8.74 7.51
N GLU A 2 15.67 -7.52 7.35
CA GLU A 2 14.22 -7.26 7.35
C GLU A 2 13.64 -7.98 6.12
N GLU A 3 12.72 -8.91 6.33
CA GLU A 3 11.95 -9.52 5.26
C GLU A 3 10.95 -8.47 4.76
N PHE A 4 11.21 -7.92 3.59
CA PHE A 4 10.26 -7.05 2.91
C PHE A 4 9.09 -7.87 2.38
N TYR A 5 7.97 -7.83 3.08
CA TYR A 5 6.71 -8.41 2.57
C TYR A 5 6.14 -7.50 1.50
N GLN A 6 6.22 -7.94 0.26
CA GLN A 6 5.60 -7.24 -0.87
C GLN A 6 4.15 -7.71 -1.01
N VAL A 7 3.20 -6.80 -0.94
CA VAL A 7 1.77 -7.09 -1.13
C VAL A 7 1.28 -6.41 -2.39
N ARG A 8 0.55 -7.12 -3.22
CA ARG A 8 -0.08 -6.55 -4.42
C ARG A 8 -1.28 -5.69 -4.02
N VAL A 9 -1.17 -4.38 -4.17
CA VAL A 9 -2.23 -3.43 -3.80
C VAL A 9 -3.18 -3.11 -4.95
N ALA A 10 -2.73 -3.31 -6.20
CA ALA A 10 -3.53 -3.14 -7.41
C ALA A 10 -3.06 -4.09 -8.50
N GLY A 11 -3.92 -4.42 -9.44
CA GLY A 11 -3.60 -5.27 -10.58
C GLY A 11 -4.74 -5.29 -11.60
N THR A 12 -4.38 -5.53 -12.86
CA THR A 12 -5.32 -5.74 -13.96
C THR A 12 -5.09 -7.10 -14.62
N GLY A 13 -6.00 -7.53 -15.48
CA GLY A 13 -5.88 -8.81 -16.16
C GLY A 13 -5.81 -9.97 -15.17
N ILE A 14 -4.82 -10.85 -15.34
CA ILE A 14 -4.66 -12.05 -14.50
C ILE A 14 -4.30 -11.73 -13.05
N TYR A 15 -3.90 -10.51 -12.75
CA TYR A 15 -3.55 -10.08 -11.40
C TYR A 15 -4.68 -9.36 -10.65
N ALA A 16 -5.86 -9.20 -11.26
CA ALA A 16 -7.01 -8.62 -10.59
C ALA A 16 -7.43 -9.43 -9.34
N ASP A 17 -7.36 -10.77 -9.44
CA ASP A 17 -7.69 -11.70 -8.34
C ASP A 17 -6.51 -11.94 -7.37
N GLU A 18 -5.38 -11.27 -7.59
CA GLU A 18 -4.18 -11.38 -6.77
C GLU A 18 -4.00 -10.19 -5.81
N ILE A 19 -4.93 -9.25 -5.79
CA ILE A 19 -4.91 -8.09 -4.89
C ILE A 19 -5.00 -8.57 -3.43
N GLY A 20 -4.15 -8.02 -2.57
CA GLY A 20 -4.03 -8.41 -1.17
C GLY A 20 -3.11 -9.61 -0.91
N LYS A 21 -2.65 -10.31 -1.95
CA LYS A 21 -1.74 -11.45 -1.79
C LYS A 21 -0.27 -11.00 -1.77
N THR A 22 0.53 -11.74 -1.02
CA THR A 22 1.98 -11.53 -0.94
C THR A 22 2.66 -11.97 -2.24
N VAL A 23 3.55 -11.15 -2.74
CA VAL A 23 4.41 -11.46 -3.89
C VAL A 23 5.67 -12.15 -3.40
N THR A 24 5.77 -13.47 -3.58
CA THR A 24 6.80 -14.32 -2.96
C THR A 24 8.06 -14.53 -3.80
N HIS A 25 8.15 -14.02 -5.05
CA HIS A 25 9.20 -14.44 -5.97
C HIS A 25 9.78 -13.31 -6.81
N ALA A 26 10.26 -12.27 -6.17
CA ALA A 26 10.64 -11.11 -6.94
C ALA A 26 12.03 -10.58 -6.63
N ASN A 27 13.10 -11.36 -6.95
CA ASN A 27 14.46 -10.82 -6.94
C ASN A 27 14.56 -9.55 -7.78
N PHE A 28 13.85 -9.48 -8.91
CA PHE A 28 13.74 -8.31 -9.73
C PHE A 28 13.11 -7.12 -8.99
N PHE A 29 11.97 -7.31 -8.35
CA PHE A 29 11.31 -6.25 -7.58
C PHE A 29 12.10 -5.90 -6.31
N HIS A 30 12.72 -6.89 -5.66
CA HIS A 30 13.61 -6.63 -4.53
C HIS A 30 14.78 -5.72 -4.92
N HIS A 31 15.41 -5.98 -6.08
CA HIS A 31 16.48 -5.12 -6.60
C HIS A 31 16.00 -3.68 -6.78
N ILE A 32 14.81 -3.45 -7.37
CA ILE A 32 14.22 -2.11 -7.54
C ILE A 32 13.94 -1.42 -6.19
N LEU A 33 13.41 -2.17 -5.21
CA LEU A 33 13.14 -1.64 -3.86
C LEU A 33 14.41 -1.18 -3.15
N VAL A 34 15.51 -1.90 -3.34
CA VAL A 34 16.80 -1.60 -2.68
C VAL A 34 17.58 -0.52 -3.41
N SER A 35 17.62 -0.57 -4.76
CA SER A 35 18.40 0.38 -5.57
C SER A 35 17.68 1.70 -5.78
N GLY A 36 16.34 1.71 -5.78
CA GLY A 36 15.54 2.87 -6.20
C GLY A 36 15.61 3.14 -7.70
N GLU A 37 16.15 2.23 -8.48
CA GLU A 37 16.28 2.36 -9.93
C GLU A 37 15.17 1.58 -10.65
N SER A 38 14.72 2.10 -11.80
CA SER A 38 13.82 1.36 -12.68
C SER A 38 14.50 0.15 -13.28
N GLY A 39 13.72 -0.85 -13.65
CA GLY A 39 14.25 -2.06 -14.24
C GLY A 39 13.36 -2.66 -15.32
N SER A 40 13.92 -3.54 -16.14
CA SER A 40 13.14 -4.30 -17.12
C SER A 40 13.67 -5.72 -17.28
N ILE A 41 12.75 -6.64 -17.49
CA ILE A 41 13.00 -8.02 -17.93
C ILE A 41 12.51 -8.11 -19.38
N THR A 42 13.41 -8.43 -20.29
CA THR A 42 13.09 -8.59 -21.71
C THR A 42 12.68 -10.02 -22.07
N ASP A 43 13.15 -10.97 -21.29
CA ASP A 43 12.83 -12.40 -21.40
C ASP A 43 12.98 -13.06 -20.02
N SER A 44 11.88 -13.40 -19.41
CA SER A 44 11.85 -14.01 -18.07
C SER A 44 12.56 -15.37 -18.00
N MET A 45 12.67 -16.08 -19.12
CA MET A 45 13.37 -17.36 -19.19
C MET A 45 14.88 -17.20 -19.29
N ALA A 46 15.37 -16.07 -19.80
CA ALA A 46 16.79 -15.80 -19.98
C ALA A 46 17.38 -14.88 -18.89
N ASP A 47 16.55 -14.07 -18.24
CA ASP A 47 16.99 -13.02 -17.31
C ASP A 47 17.64 -13.59 -16.03
N LEU A 48 18.70 -12.93 -15.59
CA LEU A 48 19.46 -13.33 -14.38
C LEU A 48 18.63 -13.15 -13.10
N ASN A 49 17.78 -12.13 -13.04
CA ASN A 49 16.89 -11.90 -11.88
C ASN A 49 15.84 -13.00 -11.73
N CYS A 50 15.52 -13.73 -12.80
CA CYS A 50 14.62 -14.87 -12.79
C CYS A 50 15.33 -16.20 -12.53
N LYS A 51 16.66 -16.23 -12.47
CA LYS A 51 17.46 -17.47 -12.41
C LYS A 51 17.26 -18.28 -11.13
N GLY A 52 16.92 -17.63 -10.00
CA GLY A 52 16.62 -18.28 -8.72
C GLY A 52 15.13 -18.36 -8.38
N CYS A 53 14.25 -18.01 -9.31
CA CYS A 53 12.82 -17.99 -9.05
C CYS A 53 12.23 -19.41 -9.12
N GLU A 54 11.58 -19.86 -8.04
CA GLU A 54 10.93 -21.18 -7.97
C GLU A 54 9.82 -21.37 -9.02
N LYS A 55 9.17 -20.28 -9.40
CA LYS A 55 8.09 -20.28 -10.40
C LYS A 55 8.58 -20.08 -11.83
N ARG A 56 9.89 -20.06 -12.08
CA ARG A 56 10.43 -19.75 -13.40
C ARG A 56 9.85 -20.62 -14.53
N THR A 57 9.72 -21.91 -14.31
CA THR A 57 9.21 -22.88 -15.30
C THR A 57 7.70 -22.76 -15.54
N THR A 58 6.97 -22.18 -14.60
CA THR A 58 5.52 -21.96 -14.66
C THR A 58 5.16 -20.49 -14.78
N CYS A 59 6.17 -19.62 -14.90
CA CYS A 59 5.98 -18.17 -15.00
C CYS A 59 5.22 -17.84 -16.29
N ARG A 60 4.18 -17.05 -16.15
CA ARG A 60 3.36 -16.58 -17.27
C ARG A 60 3.82 -15.21 -17.79
N GLU A 61 4.68 -14.53 -17.04
CA GLU A 61 5.23 -13.24 -17.42
C GLU A 61 6.36 -13.47 -18.43
N LEU A 62 6.27 -12.86 -19.61
CA LEU A 62 7.29 -12.96 -20.66
C LEU A 62 8.27 -11.81 -20.61
N ALA A 63 7.79 -10.60 -20.33
CA ALA A 63 8.59 -9.41 -20.16
C ALA A 63 7.94 -8.47 -19.13
N ASN A 64 8.75 -7.61 -18.52
CA ASN A 64 8.31 -6.69 -17.49
C ASN A 64 9.12 -5.39 -17.57
N VAL A 65 8.44 -4.25 -17.40
CA VAL A 65 9.06 -2.95 -17.17
C VAL A 65 8.50 -2.41 -15.88
N ALA A 66 9.36 -2.04 -14.95
CA ALA A 66 8.96 -1.62 -13.61
C ALA A 66 9.66 -0.35 -13.16
N TYR A 67 8.97 0.45 -12.37
CA TYR A 67 9.44 1.72 -11.84
C TYR A 67 9.13 1.80 -10.33
N PRO A 68 10.07 2.32 -9.49
CA PRO A 68 9.83 2.51 -8.07
C PRO A 68 8.82 3.63 -7.81
N ILE A 69 8.03 3.48 -6.76
CA ILE A 69 7.15 4.53 -6.22
C ILE A 69 7.84 5.08 -4.99
N PHE A 70 8.05 6.40 -4.96
CA PHE A 70 8.69 7.08 -3.85
C PHE A 70 7.67 7.71 -2.92
N LYS A 71 8.06 7.87 -1.66
CA LYS A 71 7.43 8.73 -0.68
C LYS A 71 8.52 9.33 0.20
N GLU A 72 8.64 10.65 0.22
CA GLU A 72 9.65 11.38 1.00
C GLU A 72 11.10 10.89 0.73
N GLY A 73 11.38 10.52 -0.52
CA GLY A 73 12.68 10.02 -0.96
C GLY A 73 12.96 8.54 -0.68
N ALA A 74 12.07 7.83 0.01
CA ALA A 74 12.16 6.39 0.22
C ALA A 74 11.31 5.63 -0.80
N VAL A 75 11.76 4.46 -1.25
CA VAL A 75 10.96 3.58 -2.11
C VAL A 75 9.92 2.86 -1.25
N VAL A 76 8.64 3.09 -1.54
CA VAL A 76 7.52 2.49 -0.80
C VAL A 76 6.73 1.46 -1.60
N GLY A 77 7.02 1.34 -2.89
CA GLY A 77 6.33 0.40 -3.77
C GLY A 77 6.91 0.36 -5.16
N ILE A 78 6.28 -0.43 -6.02
CA ILE A 78 6.67 -0.60 -7.42
C ILE A 78 5.41 -0.59 -8.28
N ILE A 79 5.47 0.08 -9.41
CA ILE A 79 4.49 0.00 -10.49
C ILE A 79 5.13 -0.67 -11.70
N SER A 80 4.42 -1.58 -12.36
CA SER A 80 4.97 -2.31 -13.49
C SER A 80 3.96 -2.57 -14.61
N ILE A 81 4.47 -2.72 -15.82
CA ILE A 81 3.75 -3.20 -17.01
C ILE A 81 4.35 -4.53 -17.40
N ILE A 82 3.49 -5.55 -17.51
CA ILE A 82 3.89 -6.94 -17.70
C ILE A 82 3.25 -7.48 -18.98
N ALA A 83 4.02 -8.19 -19.77
CA ALA A 83 3.57 -8.88 -20.97
C ALA A 83 3.38 -10.38 -20.71
N PHE A 84 2.24 -10.94 -21.12
CA PHE A 84 1.86 -12.34 -20.97
C PHE A 84 1.76 -13.10 -22.30
N SER A 85 1.87 -12.41 -23.42
CA SER A 85 1.89 -12.97 -24.76
C SER A 85 3.06 -12.41 -25.57
N GLU A 86 3.48 -13.13 -26.62
CA GLU A 86 4.56 -12.68 -27.49
C GLU A 86 4.22 -11.35 -28.21
N GLY A 87 2.95 -11.13 -28.53
CA GLY A 87 2.49 -9.86 -29.12
C GLY A 87 2.64 -8.70 -28.15
N GLU A 88 2.23 -8.89 -26.86
CA GLU A 88 2.42 -7.88 -25.82
C GLU A 88 3.89 -7.65 -25.51
N ARG A 89 4.69 -8.72 -25.46
CA ARG A 89 6.13 -8.64 -25.25
C ARG A 89 6.79 -7.80 -26.35
N LYS A 90 6.50 -8.07 -27.62
CA LYS A 90 7.02 -7.32 -28.74
C LYS A 90 6.66 -5.84 -28.64
N ASN A 91 5.39 -5.53 -28.37
CA ASN A 91 4.92 -4.16 -28.21
C ASN A 91 5.60 -3.46 -27.04
N LEU A 92 5.71 -4.14 -25.88
CA LEU A 92 6.38 -3.60 -24.69
C LEU A 92 7.85 -3.26 -24.96
N LEU A 93 8.57 -4.12 -25.67
CA LEU A 93 9.99 -3.93 -25.97
C LEU A 93 10.22 -2.84 -27.03
N GLU A 94 9.39 -2.80 -28.09
CA GLU A 94 9.44 -1.77 -29.12
C GLU A 94 9.15 -0.37 -28.56
N ASN A 95 8.29 -0.27 -27.56
CA ASN A 95 7.87 1.00 -26.93
C ASN A 95 8.45 1.19 -25.53
N ARG A 96 9.51 0.45 -25.17
CA ARG A 96 10.07 0.40 -23.81
C ARG A 96 10.32 1.79 -23.21
N GLY A 97 10.95 2.70 -23.95
CA GLY A 97 11.25 4.04 -23.45
C GLY A 97 10.01 4.85 -23.11
N GLN A 98 8.94 4.71 -23.91
CA GLN A 98 7.66 5.36 -23.65
C GLN A 98 6.98 4.74 -22.41
N MET A 99 7.08 3.42 -22.22
CA MET A 99 6.53 2.74 -21.05
C MET A 99 7.26 3.11 -19.76
N GLU A 100 8.59 3.21 -19.81
CA GLU A 100 9.39 3.70 -18.67
C GLU A 100 9.02 5.14 -18.31
N GLU A 101 8.88 6.03 -19.30
CA GLU A 101 8.45 7.41 -19.07
C GLU A 101 7.03 7.49 -18.50
N PHE A 102 6.11 6.71 -19.04
CA PHE A 102 4.75 6.60 -18.52
C PHE A 102 4.75 6.13 -17.03
N LEU A 103 5.48 5.08 -16.70
CA LEU A 103 5.59 4.57 -15.34
C LEU A 103 6.21 5.59 -14.40
N LYS A 104 7.19 6.37 -14.86
CA LYS A 104 7.78 7.48 -14.12
C LYS A 104 6.74 8.53 -13.77
N TYR A 105 5.93 8.98 -14.74
CA TYR A 105 4.86 9.94 -14.47
C TYR A 105 3.79 9.37 -13.52
N MET A 106 3.43 8.11 -13.70
CA MET A 106 2.49 7.42 -12.79
C MET A 106 3.05 7.33 -11.36
N SER A 107 4.34 7.06 -11.19
CA SER A 107 5.00 7.07 -9.88
C SER A 107 4.88 8.43 -9.19
N VAL A 108 5.14 9.52 -9.90
CA VAL A 108 5.00 10.90 -9.38
C VAL A 108 3.55 11.20 -8.98
N LEU A 109 2.58 10.78 -9.77
CA LEU A 109 1.16 10.96 -9.44
C LEU A 109 0.76 10.16 -8.19
N LEU A 110 1.25 8.93 -8.07
CA LEU A 110 1.02 8.09 -6.89
C LEU A 110 1.67 8.68 -5.63
N GLU A 111 2.90 9.19 -5.72
CA GLU A 111 3.57 9.91 -4.63
C GLU A 111 2.76 11.11 -4.16
N SER A 112 2.30 11.95 -5.10
CA SER A 112 1.45 13.11 -4.80
C SER A 112 0.14 12.67 -4.13
N LYS A 113 -0.46 11.58 -4.58
CA LYS A 113 -1.69 11.03 -3.99
C LYS A 113 -1.45 10.51 -2.57
N LEU A 114 -0.39 9.76 -2.34
CA LEU A 114 -0.02 9.26 -1.02
C LEU A 114 0.21 10.40 -0.03
N TYR A 115 0.89 11.47 -0.46
CA TYR A 115 1.10 12.67 0.35
C TYR A 115 -0.23 13.37 0.69
N THR A 116 -1.10 13.54 -0.31
CA THR A 116 -2.40 14.21 -0.13
C THR A 116 -3.30 13.45 0.84
N ASP A 117 -3.34 12.12 0.73
CA ASP A 117 -4.14 11.27 1.61
C ASP A 117 -3.63 11.35 3.07
N GLU A 118 -2.32 11.37 3.29
CA GLU A 118 -1.75 11.52 4.62
C GLU A 118 -2.05 12.90 5.24
N VAL A 119 -1.91 13.97 4.46
CA VAL A 119 -2.27 15.32 4.92
C VAL A 119 -3.74 15.40 5.27
N LYS A 120 -4.60 14.81 4.46
CA LYS A 120 -6.04 14.73 4.71
C LYS A 120 -6.36 13.99 6.01
N GLU A 121 -5.78 12.79 6.22
CA GLU A 121 -5.97 12.03 7.45
C GLU A 121 -5.48 12.81 8.69
N ARG A 122 -4.33 13.47 8.58
CA ARG A 122 -3.77 14.30 9.66
C ARG A 122 -4.68 15.47 10.01
N LEU A 123 -5.22 16.15 8.99
CA LEU A 123 -6.16 17.25 9.15
C LEU A 123 -7.49 16.79 9.77
N GLU A 124 -8.03 15.67 9.31
CA GLU A 124 -9.26 15.09 9.89
C GLU A 124 -9.07 14.73 11.36
N GLN A 125 -7.89 14.20 11.75
CA GLN A 125 -7.57 13.93 13.15
C GLN A 125 -7.50 15.21 13.98
N GLN A 126 -6.89 16.28 13.46
CA GLN A 126 -6.80 17.58 14.16
C GLN A 126 -8.19 18.22 14.32
N LEU A 127 -9.01 18.23 13.28
CA LEU A 127 -10.39 18.72 13.33
C LEU A 127 -11.22 17.95 14.35
N GLN A 128 -11.01 16.62 14.44
CA GLN A 128 -11.72 15.80 15.41
C GLN A 128 -11.34 16.17 16.85
N VAL A 129 -10.07 16.43 17.12
CA VAL A 129 -9.60 16.88 18.46
C VAL A 129 -10.27 18.20 18.85
N VAL A 130 -10.32 19.15 17.92
CA VAL A 130 -10.99 20.45 18.16
C VAL A 130 -12.49 20.27 18.44
N HIS A 131 -13.16 19.47 17.63
CA HIS A 131 -14.57 19.18 17.77
C HIS A 131 -14.91 18.46 19.10
N ASP A 132 -14.05 17.50 19.51
CA ASP A 132 -14.21 16.81 20.78
C ASP A 132 -13.98 17.77 21.99
N ALA A 133 -13.08 18.74 21.85
CA ALA A 133 -12.84 19.77 22.86
C ALA A 133 -14.04 20.74 22.97
N GLU A 134 -14.62 21.16 21.86
CA GLU A 134 -15.82 22.02 21.85
C GLU A 134 -17.05 21.34 22.48
N LYS A 135 -17.17 20.02 22.36
CA LYS A 135 -18.24 19.22 22.98
C LYS A 135 -18.02 18.95 24.48
N GLY A 136 -16.92 19.43 25.06
CA GLY A 136 -16.61 19.18 26.48
C GLY A 136 -16.24 17.73 26.81
N TRP A 137 -15.89 16.93 25.79
CA TRP A 137 -15.56 15.52 25.91
C TRP A 137 -14.05 15.32 25.87
N SER A 138 -13.35 15.60 26.96
CA SER A 138 -11.93 15.28 27.04
C SER A 138 -11.72 13.96 27.75
N PHE A 139 -11.21 12.95 27.05
CA PHE A 139 -10.62 11.79 27.69
C PHE A 139 -9.29 12.17 28.32
N VAL A 140 -9.24 12.08 29.64
CA VAL A 140 -7.97 12.23 30.39
C VAL A 140 -7.28 10.87 30.43
N GLY A 141 -6.32 10.65 29.55
CA GLY A 141 -5.53 9.42 29.52
C GLY A 141 -4.76 9.28 28.22
N ASP A 142 -3.45 9.09 28.33
CA ASP A 142 -2.52 9.03 27.19
C ASP A 142 -2.01 7.61 26.90
N SER A 143 -2.67 6.58 27.48
CA SER A 143 -2.23 5.19 27.31
C SER A 143 -2.51 4.71 25.86
N PRO A 144 -1.60 3.93 25.26
CA PRO A 144 -1.80 3.39 23.92
C PRO A 144 -3.10 2.56 23.77
N LYS A 145 -3.49 1.84 24.83
CA LYS A 145 -4.73 1.06 24.86
C LYS A 145 -5.98 1.94 24.83
N MET A 146 -5.96 3.08 25.53
CA MET A 146 -7.07 4.03 25.51
C MET A 146 -7.19 4.72 24.15
N LYS A 147 -6.08 5.14 23.57
CA LYS A 147 -6.05 5.73 22.21
C LYS A 147 -6.65 4.77 21.18
N GLU A 148 -6.31 3.49 21.25
CA GLU A 148 -6.86 2.47 20.36
C GLU A 148 -8.36 2.24 20.61
N ALA A 149 -8.82 2.20 21.85
CA ALA A 149 -10.23 2.07 22.20
C ALA A 149 -11.06 3.25 21.66
N ILE A 150 -10.55 4.48 21.78
CA ILE A 150 -11.18 5.69 21.23
C ILE A 150 -11.24 5.60 19.70
N ARG A 151 -10.16 5.19 19.04
CA ARG A 151 -10.11 5.01 17.60
C ARG A 151 -11.17 4.02 17.09
N ILE A 152 -11.29 2.88 17.77
CA ILE A 152 -12.31 1.87 17.46
C ILE A 152 -13.71 2.43 17.68
N GLY A 153 -13.97 3.08 18.81
CA GLY A 153 -15.25 3.71 19.15
C GLY A 153 -15.70 4.70 18.08
N LYS A 154 -14.82 5.63 17.67
CA LYS A 154 -15.10 6.60 16.59
C LYS A 154 -15.40 5.93 15.25
N LYS A 155 -14.78 4.80 14.95
CA LYS A 155 -15.05 4.04 13.72
C LYS A 155 -16.42 3.38 13.76
N VAL A 156 -16.79 2.81 14.90
CA VAL A 156 -18.07 2.10 15.08
C VAL A 156 -19.24 3.06 15.21
N ALA A 157 -19.06 4.27 15.77
CA ALA A 157 -20.05 5.33 15.85
C ALA A 157 -20.67 5.74 14.48
N LYS A 158 -19.96 5.43 13.38
CA LYS A 158 -20.42 5.66 12.01
C LYS A 158 -21.25 4.49 11.44
N SER A 159 -21.50 3.44 12.22
CA SER A 159 -22.23 2.24 11.81
C SER A 159 -23.46 2.00 12.70
N ASN A 160 -24.42 1.24 12.21
CA ASN A 160 -25.59 0.82 12.99
C ASN A 160 -25.32 -0.45 13.83
N SER A 161 -24.07 -0.69 14.21
CA SER A 161 -23.66 -1.89 14.94
C SER A 161 -23.89 -1.73 16.43
N THR A 162 -24.37 -2.78 17.12
CA THR A 162 -24.46 -2.80 18.57
C THR A 162 -23.06 -2.88 19.17
N VAL A 163 -22.74 -1.99 20.10
CA VAL A 163 -21.45 -1.91 20.77
C VAL A 163 -21.58 -2.31 22.23
N PHE A 164 -20.72 -3.20 22.69
CA PHE A 164 -20.61 -3.60 24.09
C PHE A 164 -19.33 -3.04 24.70
N LEU A 165 -19.46 -2.14 25.69
CA LEU A 165 -18.35 -1.53 26.41
C LEU A 165 -18.09 -2.25 27.73
N ARG A 166 -16.90 -2.81 27.90
CA ARG A 166 -16.47 -3.49 29.13
C ARG A 166 -15.23 -2.81 29.74
N GLY A 167 -15.23 -2.63 31.04
CA GLY A 167 -14.10 -2.08 31.79
C GLY A 167 -14.47 -1.87 33.25
N GLU A 168 -13.49 -1.58 34.10
CA GLU A 168 -13.67 -1.30 35.55
C GLU A 168 -14.45 -0.01 35.77
N SER A 169 -14.97 0.19 37.00
CA SER A 169 -15.65 1.43 37.36
C SER A 169 -14.69 2.62 37.26
N GLY A 170 -15.17 3.76 36.76
CA GLY A 170 -14.35 4.98 36.60
C GLY A 170 -13.44 5.03 35.37
N THR A 171 -13.43 4.03 34.49
CA THR A 171 -12.59 4.00 33.28
C THR A 171 -13.11 4.84 32.10
N GLY A 172 -14.12 5.67 32.29
CA GLY A 172 -14.65 6.54 31.24
C GLY A 172 -15.61 5.88 30.25
N LYS A 173 -16.21 4.72 30.60
CA LYS A 173 -17.19 4.03 29.74
C LYS A 173 -18.39 4.91 29.38
N GLU A 174 -18.86 5.76 30.29
CA GLU A 174 -19.96 6.69 30.02
C GLU A 174 -19.59 7.71 28.94
N ILE A 175 -18.35 8.22 29.01
CA ILE A 175 -17.84 9.14 28.01
C ILE A 175 -17.75 8.42 26.66
N MET A 176 -17.24 7.20 26.65
CA MET A 176 -17.16 6.37 25.44
C MET A 176 -18.55 6.08 24.86
N ALA A 177 -19.51 5.70 25.67
CA ALA A 177 -20.90 5.43 25.25
C ALA A 177 -21.59 6.66 24.63
N LYS A 178 -21.31 7.84 25.17
CA LYS A 178 -21.84 9.09 24.62
C LYS A 178 -21.16 9.53 23.34
N MET A 179 -19.93 9.06 23.06
CA MET A 179 -19.18 9.34 21.84
C MET A 179 -19.64 8.45 20.66
N ILE A 180 -20.16 7.25 20.92
CA ILE A 180 -20.68 6.28 19.96
C ILE A 180 -22.14 6.57 19.64
#